data_f49e479ef6d52cc21bfdc1e9100688d5
#
_entry.id   f49e479ef6d52cc21bfdc1e9100688d5
#
_cell.length_a   1.000
_cell.length_b   1.000
_cell.length_c   1.000
_cell.angle_alpha   90.00
_cell.angle_beta   90.00
_cell.angle_gamma   90.00
#
_symmetry.space_group_name_H-M   'P 1'
#
loop_
_entity.id
_entity.type
_entity.pdbx_description
1 polymer ?
#
loop_
_entity_poly.entity_id
_entity_poly.type
_entity_poly.pdbx_seq_one_letter_code
_entity_poly.pdbx_strand_id
1 'polypeptide(L)'
;NYEEVSAELYDKELGDFWAAYQKADEAETVSEKFALEAIAEAKLMESGVMLPLQSKGGNYSISRVAPYTFDYTLWGNDMDRYHNAVVTTELIKASDVSTMRAKWAELKGTGEYEAWAKSYLEEQGYTLKDTYNYQLYTQDPTTWDILATSQSVDAEAIVNTYDGLMEYDGEGTLQPALAESYEVSDDGLTYTFHL
;
A
#
# COMPACT_ATOMS: atom_id res chain seq x y z
N ASN A 1 29.10 27.65 11.39
CA ASN A 1 28.61 27.02 10.16
C ASN A 1 27.24 26.37 10.44
N TYR A 2 26.26 26.57 9.54
CA TYR A 2 24.90 26.06 9.73
C TYR A 2 24.86 24.52 9.83
N GLU A 3 25.64 23.83 9.02
CA GLU A 3 25.70 22.37 8.99
C GLU A 3 26.24 21.75 10.29
N GLU A 4 27.28 22.36 10.86
CA GLU A 4 27.85 21.93 12.14
C GLU A 4 26.87 22.12 13.30
N VAL A 5 26.19 23.26 13.36
CA VAL A 5 25.18 23.51 14.39
C VAL A 5 23.98 22.61 14.22
N SER A 6 23.56 22.33 12.99
CA SER A 6 22.44 21.40 12.71
C SER A 6 22.78 19.99 13.13
N ALA A 7 24.00 19.50 12.85
CA ALA A 7 24.44 18.18 13.24
C ALA A 7 24.53 18.04 14.76
N GLU A 8 25.10 19.04 15.46
CA GLU A 8 25.19 19.06 16.92
C GLU A 8 23.80 19.04 17.58
N LEU A 9 22.88 19.85 17.07
CA LEU A 9 21.50 19.87 17.57
C LEU A 9 20.77 18.55 17.29
N TYR A 10 20.96 17.97 16.11
CA TYR A 10 20.38 16.69 15.77
C TYR A 10 20.86 15.58 16.69
N ASP A 11 22.16 15.46 16.91
CA ASP A 11 22.74 14.46 17.81
C ASP A 11 22.24 14.64 19.25
N LYS A 12 22.16 15.90 19.71
CA LYS A 12 21.70 16.20 21.06
C LYS A 12 20.22 15.87 21.29
N GLU A 13 19.34 16.24 20.37
CA GLU A 13 17.89 16.16 20.56
C GLU A 13 17.29 14.85 19.99
N LEU A 14 17.88 14.26 18.95
CA LEU A 14 17.39 13.10 18.23
C LEU A 14 18.35 11.89 18.20
N GLY A 15 19.52 11.99 18.84
CA GLY A 15 20.51 10.92 18.82
C GLY A 15 19.98 9.58 19.36
N ASP A 16 19.21 9.61 20.45
CA ASP A 16 18.60 8.41 21.04
C ASP A 16 17.55 7.78 20.11
N PHE A 17 16.75 8.62 19.43
CA PHE A 17 15.81 8.15 18.39
C PHE A 17 16.56 7.48 17.25
N TRP A 18 17.59 8.15 16.72
CA TRP A 18 18.35 7.63 15.59
C TRP A 18 19.05 6.32 15.89
N ALA A 19 19.68 6.21 17.08
CA ALA A 19 20.30 4.97 17.51
C ALA A 19 19.31 3.79 17.66
N ALA A 20 18.08 4.08 18.11
CA ALA A 20 17.03 3.08 18.20
C ALA A 20 16.50 2.69 16.81
N TYR A 21 16.35 3.66 15.90
CA TYR A 21 15.92 3.42 14.52
C TYR A 21 16.92 2.55 13.73
N GLN A 22 18.22 2.84 13.84
CA GLN A 22 19.25 2.01 13.20
C GLN A 22 19.20 0.55 13.65
N LYS A 23 18.89 0.27 14.93
CA LYS A 23 18.69 -1.11 15.40
C LYS A 23 17.49 -1.78 14.76
N ALA A 24 16.43 -1.02 14.45
CA ALA A 24 15.27 -1.55 13.74
C ALA A 24 15.59 -1.95 12.31
N ASP A 25 16.48 -1.21 11.63
CA ASP A 25 16.95 -1.55 10.28
C ASP A 25 17.84 -2.80 10.23
N GLU A 26 18.52 -3.13 11.34
CA GLU A 26 19.34 -4.33 11.48
C GLU A 26 18.54 -5.58 11.91
N ALA A 27 17.22 -5.46 12.14
CA ALA A 27 16.39 -6.56 12.64
C ALA A 27 16.27 -7.70 11.63
N GLU A 28 16.38 -8.93 12.12
CA GLU A 28 16.33 -10.15 11.27
C GLU A 28 14.88 -10.56 10.92
N THR A 29 13.90 -10.09 11.67
CA THR A 29 12.49 -10.43 11.46
C THR A 29 11.59 -9.19 11.44
N VAL A 30 10.49 -9.27 10.69
CA VAL A 30 9.49 -8.20 10.63
C VAL A 30 8.91 -7.86 12.02
N SER A 31 8.65 -8.87 12.85
CA SER A 31 8.13 -8.66 14.21
C SER A 31 9.12 -7.93 15.11
N GLU A 32 10.39 -8.24 15.00
CA GLU A 32 11.47 -7.57 15.72
C GLU A 32 11.63 -6.13 15.22
N LYS A 33 11.61 -5.93 13.91
CA LYS A 33 11.66 -4.60 13.30
C LYS A 33 10.56 -3.70 13.84
N PHE A 34 9.30 -4.12 13.82
CA PHE A 34 8.19 -3.33 14.37
C PHE A 34 8.32 -3.04 15.87
N ALA A 35 8.84 -3.99 16.66
CA ALA A 35 9.06 -3.75 18.08
C ALA A 35 10.15 -2.69 18.32
N LEU A 36 11.24 -2.73 17.54
CA LEU A 36 12.32 -1.76 17.62
C LEU A 36 11.91 -0.38 17.06
N GLU A 37 11.12 -0.33 15.99
CA GLU A 37 10.53 0.91 15.48
C GLU A 37 9.62 1.58 16.50
N ALA A 38 8.81 0.82 17.24
CA ALA A 38 8.00 1.36 18.32
C ALA A 38 8.84 1.96 19.46
N ILE A 39 10.03 1.38 19.75
CA ILE A 39 10.98 1.97 20.70
C ILE A 39 11.57 3.27 20.15
N ALA A 40 11.92 3.31 18.86
CA ALA A 40 12.41 4.51 18.19
C ALA A 40 11.36 5.63 18.21
N GLU A 41 10.10 5.31 17.90
CA GLU A 41 8.98 6.25 17.98
C GLU A 41 8.81 6.81 19.39
N ALA A 42 8.90 5.98 20.43
CA ALA A 42 8.84 6.43 21.82
C ALA A 42 9.97 7.44 22.13
N LYS A 43 11.19 7.20 21.64
CA LYS A 43 12.32 8.13 21.79
C LYS A 43 12.09 9.44 21.06
N LEU A 44 11.51 9.38 19.86
CA LEU A 44 11.12 10.59 19.12
C LEU A 44 10.09 11.42 19.91
N MET A 45 9.09 10.78 20.51
CA MET A 45 8.10 11.48 21.35
C MET A 45 8.72 12.05 22.61
N GLU A 46 9.62 11.32 23.28
CA GLU A 46 10.35 11.78 24.48
C GLU A 46 11.21 13.03 24.20
N SER A 47 11.74 13.17 22.99
CA SER A 47 12.56 14.35 22.60
C SER A 47 11.77 15.65 22.60
N GLY A 48 10.46 15.60 22.47
CA GLY A 48 9.59 16.79 22.37
C GLY A 48 9.72 17.59 21.07
N VAL A 49 10.48 17.12 20.08
CA VAL A 49 10.61 17.75 18.77
C VAL A 49 9.28 17.70 18.00
N MET A 50 8.49 16.65 18.25
CA MET A 50 7.14 16.49 17.71
C MET A 50 6.12 16.43 18.83
N LEU A 51 5.07 17.23 18.71
CA LEU A 51 3.93 17.22 19.62
C LEU A 51 2.71 16.66 18.89
N PRO A 52 2.35 15.40 19.09
CA PRO A 52 1.13 14.85 18.49
C PRO A 52 -0.10 15.49 19.11
N LEU A 53 -0.93 16.13 18.27
CA LEU A 53 -2.14 16.84 18.72
C LEU A 53 -3.37 15.94 18.64
N GLN A 54 -3.45 15.11 17.63
CA GLN A 54 -4.56 14.17 17.43
C GLN A 54 -4.18 13.09 16.43
N SER A 55 -4.82 11.93 16.53
CA SER A 55 -4.85 10.95 15.45
C SER A 55 -6.06 11.19 14.57
N LYS A 56 -5.89 11.12 13.25
CA LYS A 56 -7.00 11.19 12.31
C LYS A 56 -7.72 9.85 12.33
N GLY A 57 -8.94 9.83 12.86
CA GLY A 57 -9.80 8.64 12.86
C GLY A 57 -10.26 8.26 11.46
N GLY A 58 -10.79 7.04 11.33
CA GLY A 58 -11.42 6.59 10.09
C GLY A 58 -12.66 7.41 9.77
N ASN A 59 -12.94 7.55 8.48
CA ASN A 59 -14.16 8.18 7.97
C ASN A 59 -15.15 7.11 7.52
N TYR A 60 -16.43 7.46 7.52
CA TYR A 60 -17.43 6.62 6.85
C TYR A 60 -17.17 6.65 5.34
N SER A 61 -17.23 5.49 4.72
CA SER A 61 -17.11 5.34 3.27
C SER A 61 -18.43 4.83 2.70
N ILE A 62 -18.87 5.49 1.62
CA ILE A 62 -19.98 5.02 0.79
C ILE A 62 -19.36 4.64 -0.55
N SER A 63 -19.45 3.38 -0.93
CA SER A 63 -18.73 2.88 -2.09
C SER A 63 -19.60 1.99 -2.97
N ARG A 64 -19.26 1.99 -4.26
CA ARG A 64 -19.69 1.00 -5.25
C ARG A 64 -18.61 -0.02 -5.54
N VAL A 65 -17.49 0.06 -4.86
CA VAL A 65 -16.38 -0.86 -5.00
C VAL A 65 -16.40 -1.84 -3.84
N ALA A 66 -16.29 -3.11 -4.15
CA ALA A 66 -16.17 -4.16 -3.15
C ALA A 66 -14.87 -3.97 -2.33
N PRO A 67 -14.93 -4.09 -1.00
CA PRO A 67 -13.75 -3.94 -0.17
C PRO A 67 -12.70 -5.00 -0.53
N TYR A 68 -11.43 -4.63 -0.45
CA TYR A 68 -10.27 -5.51 -0.68
C TYR A 68 -10.16 -6.11 -2.10
N THR A 69 -10.74 -5.47 -3.12
CA THR A 69 -10.59 -5.87 -4.53
C THR A 69 -9.62 -4.97 -5.29
N PHE A 70 -9.11 -3.90 -4.69
CA PHE A 70 -7.94 -3.18 -5.19
C PHE A 70 -6.66 -3.86 -4.75
N ASP A 71 -5.61 -3.68 -5.51
CA ASP A 71 -4.28 -4.10 -5.11
C ASP A 71 -3.86 -3.38 -3.83
N TYR A 72 -3.08 -4.05 -3.01
CA TYR A 72 -2.64 -3.51 -1.73
C TYR A 72 -1.13 -3.56 -1.62
N THR A 73 -0.54 -2.41 -1.36
CA THR A 73 0.86 -2.31 -0.97
C THR A 73 1.05 -1.20 0.05
N LEU A 74 2.02 -1.37 0.93
CA LEU A 74 2.46 -0.30 1.83
C LEU A 74 3.41 0.68 1.13
N TRP A 75 4.03 0.26 0.05
CA TRP A 75 5.06 1.00 -0.67
C TRP A 75 4.84 0.89 -2.17
N GLY A 76 5.10 1.97 -2.89
CA GLY A 76 4.90 2.02 -4.33
C GLY A 76 3.48 2.42 -4.74
N ASN A 77 3.18 2.25 -6.02
CA ASN A 77 1.97 2.77 -6.65
C ASN A 77 0.95 1.69 -7.00
N ASP A 78 1.21 0.40 -6.68
CA ASP A 78 0.30 -0.70 -7.03
C ASP A 78 -1.07 -0.55 -6.36
N MET A 79 -1.15 0.12 -5.21
CA MET A 79 -2.43 0.46 -4.56
C MET A 79 -3.35 1.33 -5.44
N ASP A 80 -2.82 1.96 -6.47
CA ASP A 80 -3.54 2.78 -7.43
C ASP A 80 -3.89 2.02 -8.72
N ARG A 81 -3.63 0.71 -8.80
CA ARG A 81 -4.08 -0.17 -9.88
C ARG A 81 -5.54 -0.54 -9.70
N TYR A 82 -6.31 -0.42 -10.77
CA TYR A 82 -7.77 -0.61 -10.71
C TYR A 82 -8.27 -1.85 -11.44
N HIS A 83 -7.38 -2.64 -12.04
CA HIS A 83 -7.76 -3.78 -12.89
C HIS A 83 -8.51 -4.89 -12.14
N ASN A 84 -8.28 -5.06 -10.83
CA ASN A 84 -8.97 -6.05 -9.99
C ASN A 84 -10.23 -5.48 -9.31
N ALA A 85 -10.56 -4.20 -9.53
CA ALA A 85 -11.68 -3.56 -8.87
C ALA A 85 -13.02 -4.20 -9.22
N VAL A 86 -13.72 -4.74 -8.24
CA VAL A 86 -15.10 -5.21 -8.39
C VAL A 86 -16.06 -4.08 -8.11
N VAL A 87 -16.73 -3.59 -9.16
CA VAL A 87 -17.58 -2.38 -9.12
C VAL A 87 -19.03 -2.73 -9.38
N THR A 88 -19.94 -2.10 -8.64
CA THR A 88 -21.39 -2.23 -8.81
C THR A 88 -22.04 -0.94 -9.31
N THR A 89 -23.21 -1.06 -9.94
CA THR A 89 -24.02 0.13 -10.31
C THR A 89 -24.68 0.78 -9.10
N GLU A 90 -25.00 0.00 -8.07
CA GLU A 90 -25.64 0.42 -6.83
C GLU A 90 -24.57 0.66 -5.74
N LEU A 91 -24.94 1.43 -4.73
CA LEU A 91 -24.13 1.54 -3.51
C LEU A 91 -24.21 0.24 -2.70
N ILE A 92 -23.07 -0.28 -2.29
CA ILE A 92 -23.01 -1.51 -1.48
C ILE A 92 -23.48 -1.19 -0.06
N LYS A 93 -24.41 -1.98 0.45
CA LYS A 93 -24.97 -1.80 1.80
C LYS A 93 -23.92 -2.14 2.87
N ALA A 94 -23.98 -1.46 4.00
CA ALA A 94 -23.05 -1.69 5.11
C ALA A 94 -23.08 -3.13 5.64
N SER A 95 -24.24 -3.82 5.60
CA SER A 95 -24.35 -5.25 5.94
C SER A 95 -23.49 -6.12 5.02
N ASP A 96 -23.55 -5.84 3.72
CA ASP A 96 -22.84 -6.62 2.70
C ASP A 96 -21.34 -6.33 2.78
N VAL A 97 -20.94 -5.08 3.01
CA VAL A 97 -19.54 -4.73 3.30
C VAL A 97 -19.02 -5.50 4.52
N SER A 98 -19.82 -5.63 5.59
CA SER A 98 -19.43 -6.37 6.80
C SER A 98 -19.24 -7.87 6.51
N THR A 99 -20.15 -8.47 5.71
CA THR A 99 -20.04 -9.86 5.28
C THR A 99 -18.80 -10.08 4.42
N MET A 100 -18.55 -9.16 3.47
CA MET A 100 -17.40 -9.24 2.58
C MET A 100 -16.07 -9.11 3.35
N ARG A 101 -15.99 -8.22 4.35
CA ARG A 101 -14.83 -8.11 5.23
C ARG A 101 -14.54 -9.37 6.02
N ALA A 102 -15.59 -10.01 6.56
CA ALA A 102 -15.46 -11.26 7.29
C ALA A 102 -14.96 -12.38 6.34
N LYS A 103 -15.50 -12.44 5.13
CA LYS A 103 -15.10 -13.45 4.14
C LYS A 103 -13.70 -13.23 3.60
N TRP A 104 -13.29 -11.99 3.41
CA TRP A 104 -11.91 -11.68 3.05
C TRP A 104 -10.91 -12.19 4.12
N ALA A 105 -11.22 -11.98 5.40
CA ALA A 105 -10.37 -12.48 6.48
C ALA A 105 -10.25 -14.03 6.50
N GLU A 106 -11.31 -14.73 6.03
CA GLU A 106 -11.31 -16.19 5.89
C GLU A 106 -10.51 -16.66 4.66
N LEU A 107 -10.64 -15.95 3.51
CA LEU A 107 -10.06 -16.33 2.23
C LEU A 107 -8.69 -15.69 1.96
N LYS A 108 -8.20 -14.85 2.85
CA LYS A 108 -6.91 -14.18 2.69
C LYS A 108 -5.79 -15.19 2.43
N GLY A 109 -4.98 -14.95 1.39
CA GLY A 109 -3.87 -15.81 0.97
C GLY A 109 -4.28 -16.98 0.07
N THR A 110 -5.57 -17.11 -0.30
CA THR A 110 -6.05 -18.18 -1.20
C THR A 110 -6.19 -17.76 -2.65
N GLY A 111 -6.26 -16.44 -2.93
CA GLY A 111 -6.58 -15.88 -4.25
C GLY A 111 -8.06 -16.05 -4.66
N GLU A 112 -8.93 -16.55 -3.79
CA GLU A 112 -10.33 -16.86 -4.13
C GLU A 112 -11.30 -15.71 -3.84
N TYR A 113 -10.86 -14.68 -3.11
CA TYR A 113 -11.76 -13.64 -2.60
C TYR A 113 -12.45 -12.83 -3.70
N GLU A 114 -11.75 -12.42 -4.75
CA GLU A 114 -12.32 -11.61 -5.83
C GLU A 114 -13.46 -12.34 -6.55
N ALA A 115 -13.24 -13.61 -6.92
CA ALA A 115 -14.27 -14.42 -7.56
C ALA A 115 -15.49 -14.64 -6.65
N TRP A 116 -15.23 -14.88 -5.35
CA TRP A 116 -16.29 -14.97 -4.37
C TRP A 116 -17.06 -13.64 -4.23
N ALA A 117 -16.36 -12.50 -4.18
CA ALA A 117 -16.98 -11.18 -4.02
C ALA A 117 -17.91 -10.84 -5.20
N LYS A 118 -17.51 -11.17 -6.43
CA LYS A 118 -18.34 -11.03 -7.63
C LYS A 118 -19.63 -11.84 -7.50
N SER A 119 -19.49 -13.14 -7.22
CA SER A 119 -20.65 -14.05 -7.07
C SER A 119 -21.59 -13.61 -5.94
N TYR A 120 -21.03 -13.24 -4.78
CA TYR A 120 -21.81 -12.77 -3.65
C TYR A 120 -22.63 -11.51 -3.99
N LEU A 121 -22.02 -10.53 -4.64
CA LEU A 121 -22.73 -9.30 -5.01
C LEU A 121 -23.85 -9.56 -5.99
N GLU A 122 -23.65 -10.41 -6.99
CA GLU A 122 -24.70 -10.82 -7.93
C GLU A 122 -25.86 -11.54 -7.22
N GLU A 123 -25.56 -12.47 -6.29
CA GLU A 123 -26.56 -13.16 -5.46
C GLU A 123 -27.37 -12.21 -4.58
N GLN A 124 -26.73 -11.11 -4.10
CA GLN A 124 -27.45 -10.06 -3.35
C GLN A 124 -28.22 -9.08 -4.25
N GLY A 125 -28.21 -9.29 -5.56
CA GLY A 125 -28.96 -8.51 -6.56
C GLY A 125 -28.26 -7.23 -7.01
N TYR A 126 -26.96 -7.10 -6.79
CA TYR A 126 -26.16 -6.02 -7.38
C TYR A 126 -25.84 -6.31 -8.84
N THR A 127 -25.72 -5.24 -9.62
CA THR A 127 -25.29 -5.31 -11.01
C THR A 127 -23.81 -4.94 -11.09
N LEU A 128 -22.97 -5.89 -11.53
CA LEU A 128 -21.56 -5.64 -11.73
C LEU A 128 -21.33 -4.72 -12.94
N LYS A 129 -20.27 -3.93 -12.89
CA LYS A 129 -19.78 -3.06 -13.98
C LYS A 129 -18.37 -3.48 -14.36
N ASP A 130 -18.11 -3.43 -15.65
CA ASP A 130 -16.78 -3.60 -16.26
C ASP A 130 -16.01 -2.28 -16.41
N THR A 131 -16.61 -1.17 -15.92
CA THR A 131 -16.03 0.17 -16.04
C THR A 131 -16.00 0.84 -14.68
N TYR A 132 -14.83 1.26 -14.27
CA TYR A 132 -14.61 2.10 -13.10
C TYR A 132 -14.40 3.55 -13.52
N ASN A 133 -15.35 4.42 -13.14
CA ASN A 133 -15.22 5.86 -13.35
C ASN A 133 -14.75 6.52 -12.08
N TYR A 134 -13.53 6.97 -12.08
CA TYR A 134 -12.90 7.64 -10.96
C TYR A 134 -12.40 9.03 -11.38
N GLN A 135 -12.57 10.01 -10.53
CA GLN A 135 -11.98 11.32 -10.73
C GLN A 135 -10.65 11.35 -9.97
N LEU A 136 -9.59 11.26 -10.73
CA LEU A 136 -8.24 11.19 -10.22
C LEU A 136 -7.88 12.46 -9.44
N TYR A 137 -7.73 13.56 -10.16
CA TYR A 137 -7.33 14.86 -9.63
C TYR A 137 -8.02 15.98 -10.41
N THR A 138 -7.78 17.21 -10.00
CA THR A 138 -8.34 18.42 -10.66
C THR A 138 -7.55 18.85 -11.89
N GLN A 139 -6.49 18.16 -12.27
CA GLN A 139 -5.62 18.45 -13.41
C GLN A 139 -5.22 17.16 -14.13
N ASP A 140 -4.89 17.30 -15.41
CA ASP A 140 -4.34 16.22 -16.21
C ASP A 140 -2.93 15.85 -15.74
N PRO A 141 -2.47 14.59 -16.00
CA PRO A 141 -1.08 14.21 -15.81
C PRO A 141 -0.13 15.13 -16.58
N THR A 142 0.99 15.47 -15.97
CA THR A 142 1.97 16.38 -16.59
C THR A 142 2.88 15.67 -17.57
N THR A 143 3.09 14.38 -17.38
CA THR A 143 3.88 13.51 -18.26
C THR A 143 3.42 12.05 -18.14
N TRP A 144 3.67 11.28 -19.18
CA TRP A 144 3.48 9.81 -19.20
C TRP A 144 4.83 9.06 -19.09
N ASP A 145 5.91 9.77 -18.83
CA ASP A 145 7.23 9.18 -18.63
C ASP A 145 7.46 8.96 -17.12
N ILE A 146 7.38 7.69 -16.71
CA ILE A 146 7.58 7.30 -15.30
C ILE A 146 8.97 7.65 -14.76
N LEU A 147 9.97 7.77 -15.64
CA LEU A 147 11.34 8.12 -15.26
C LEU A 147 11.53 9.62 -15.07
N ALA A 148 10.59 10.43 -15.55
CA ALA A 148 10.67 11.90 -15.53
C ALA A 148 9.77 12.55 -14.48
N THR A 149 8.99 11.77 -13.72
CA THR A 149 8.04 12.31 -12.74
C THR A 149 8.25 11.77 -11.34
N SER A 150 7.89 12.61 -10.36
CA SER A 150 7.71 12.25 -8.95
C SER A 150 6.35 12.68 -8.42
N GLN A 151 5.41 13.06 -9.31
CA GLN A 151 4.09 13.55 -8.92
C GLN A 151 3.09 12.40 -8.83
N SER A 152 2.29 12.40 -7.75
CA SER A 152 1.27 11.35 -7.51
C SER A 152 0.24 11.27 -8.64
N VAL A 153 -0.18 12.41 -9.21
CA VAL A 153 -1.14 12.43 -10.31
C VAL A 153 -0.63 11.71 -11.56
N ASP A 154 0.65 11.88 -11.86
CA ASP A 154 1.29 11.19 -12.98
C ASP A 154 1.45 9.70 -12.68
N ALA A 155 1.94 9.37 -11.48
CA ALA A 155 2.16 8.00 -11.03
C ALA A 155 0.87 7.16 -11.05
N GLU A 156 -0.24 7.70 -10.54
CA GLU A 156 -1.55 7.03 -10.54
C GLU A 156 -2.07 6.78 -11.96
N ALA A 157 -1.88 7.72 -12.88
CA ALA A 157 -2.24 7.51 -14.28
C ALA A 157 -1.34 6.47 -14.97
N ILE A 158 -0.05 6.54 -14.73
CA ILE A 158 0.97 5.70 -15.37
C ILE A 158 0.85 4.25 -14.90
N VAL A 159 0.65 3.98 -13.59
CA VAL A 159 0.59 2.63 -13.04
C VAL A 159 -0.54 1.77 -13.64
N ASN A 160 -1.58 2.39 -14.19
CA ASN A 160 -2.65 1.71 -14.92
C ASN A 160 -2.34 1.47 -16.40
N THR A 161 -1.15 1.82 -16.89
CA THR A 161 -0.74 1.70 -18.29
C THR A 161 0.56 0.94 -18.49
N TYR A 162 1.34 0.72 -17.43
CA TYR A 162 2.60 0.01 -17.45
C TYR A 162 2.62 -1.07 -16.36
N ASP A 163 3.26 -2.19 -16.65
CA ASP A 163 3.55 -3.21 -15.66
C ASP A 163 5.01 -3.12 -15.22
N GLY A 164 5.26 -3.51 -13.96
CA GLY A 164 6.60 -3.78 -13.46
C GLY A 164 7.03 -5.21 -13.80
N LEU A 165 8.20 -5.62 -13.34
CA LEU A 165 8.62 -7.03 -13.41
C LEU A 165 7.68 -7.92 -12.61
N MET A 166 7.28 -7.45 -11.44
CA MET A 166 6.34 -8.07 -10.50
C MET A 166 5.32 -7.02 -10.07
N GLU A 167 4.17 -7.44 -9.56
CA GLU A 167 3.13 -6.58 -8.99
C GLU A 167 2.61 -7.13 -7.66
N TYR A 168 1.92 -6.29 -6.88
CA TYR A 168 1.23 -6.74 -5.67
C TYR A 168 -0.26 -6.95 -5.95
N ASP A 169 -0.82 -8.02 -5.39
CA ASP A 169 -2.26 -8.28 -5.43
C ASP A 169 -3.02 -7.54 -4.30
N GLY A 170 -4.34 -7.74 -4.27
CA GLY A 170 -5.23 -7.16 -3.26
C GLY A 170 -4.96 -7.63 -1.82
N GLU A 171 -4.07 -8.58 -1.62
CA GLU A 171 -3.64 -9.11 -0.33
C GLU A 171 -2.23 -8.65 0.06
N GLY A 172 -1.57 -7.90 -0.82
CA GLY A 172 -0.19 -7.46 -0.65
C GLY A 172 0.83 -8.57 -0.88
N THR A 173 0.47 -9.59 -1.67
CA THR A 173 1.37 -10.67 -2.08
C THR A 173 1.96 -10.37 -3.45
N LEU A 174 3.27 -10.58 -3.59
CA LEU A 174 3.97 -10.34 -4.84
C LEU A 174 3.59 -11.40 -5.88
N GLN A 175 3.12 -10.95 -7.03
CA GLN A 175 2.65 -11.75 -8.14
C GLN A 175 3.50 -11.53 -9.40
N PRO A 176 3.57 -12.51 -10.33
CA PRO A 176 4.09 -12.29 -11.67
C PRO A 176 3.38 -11.15 -12.41
N ALA A 177 4.15 -10.35 -13.18
CA ALA A 177 3.65 -9.34 -14.10
C ALA A 177 4.40 -9.46 -15.45
N LEU A 178 5.36 -8.58 -15.78
CA LEU A 178 6.20 -8.78 -16.97
C LEU A 178 7.12 -10.00 -16.83
N ALA A 179 7.55 -10.32 -15.62
CA ALA A 179 8.30 -11.55 -15.37
C ALA A 179 7.34 -12.66 -14.92
N GLU A 180 7.47 -13.84 -15.55
CA GLU A 180 6.72 -15.05 -15.17
C GLU A 180 7.17 -15.61 -13.82
N SER A 181 8.44 -15.41 -13.47
CA SER A 181 9.04 -15.86 -12.21
C SER A 181 10.34 -15.13 -11.91
N TYR A 182 10.83 -15.26 -10.68
CA TYR A 182 12.16 -14.81 -10.31
C TYR A 182 12.84 -15.78 -9.35
N GLU A 183 14.16 -15.73 -9.34
CA GLU A 183 15.04 -16.50 -8.45
C GLU A 183 15.98 -15.55 -7.72
N VAL A 184 16.33 -15.92 -6.50
CA VAL A 184 17.30 -15.18 -5.69
C VAL A 184 18.45 -16.15 -5.36
N SER A 185 19.70 -15.71 -5.56
CA SER A 185 20.86 -16.50 -5.18
C SER A 185 20.96 -16.69 -3.67
N ASP A 186 21.65 -17.75 -3.24
CA ASP A 186 21.79 -18.10 -1.81
C ASP A 186 22.41 -16.98 -0.96
N ASP A 187 23.23 -16.13 -1.57
CA ASP A 187 23.86 -14.98 -0.91
C ASP A 187 22.97 -13.72 -0.92
N GLY A 188 21.77 -13.78 -1.55
CA GLY A 188 20.84 -12.67 -1.64
C GLY A 188 21.27 -11.52 -2.55
N LEU A 189 22.37 -11.66 -3.31
CA LEU A 189 22.95 -10.57 -4.08
C LEU A 189 22.56 -10.57 -5.56
N THR A 190 22.03 -11.69 -6.07
CA THR A 190 21.65 -11.81 -7.49
C THR A 190 20.18 -12.17 -7.60
N TYR A 191 19.44 -11.37 -8.36
CA TYR A 191 18.04 -11.60 -8.70
C TYR A 191 17.93 -11.87 -10.19
N THR A 192 17.38 -13.02 -10.56
CA THR A 192 17.17 -13.42 -11.95
C THR A 192 15.69 -13.42 -12.23
N PHE A 193 15.23 -12.64 -13.21
CA PHE A 193 13.84 -12.58 -13.65
C PHE A 193 13.69 -13.28 -15.00
N HIS A 194 12.67 -14.13 -15.11
CA HIS A 194 12.29 -14.83 -16.35
C HIS A 194 11.11 -14.09 -16.98
N LEU A 195 11.31 -13.55 -18.19
CA LEU A 195 10.31 -12.77 -18.94
C LEU A 195 9.54 -13.64 -19.93
#